data_a30ada5b0904af1b80df6bc9bacdaa3d
#
_entry.id   a30ada5b0904af1b80df6bc9bacdaa3d
#
_cell.length_a   1.000
_cell.length_b   1.000
_cell.length_c   1.000
_cell.angle_alpha   90.00
_cell.angle_beta   90.00
_cell.angle_gamma   90.00
#
_symmetry.space_group_name_H-M   'P 1'
#
loop_
_entity.id
_entity.type
_entity.pdbx_description
1 polymer ?
#
loop_
_entity_poly.entity_id
_entity_poly.type
_entity_poly.pdbx_seq_one_letter_code
_entity_poly.pdbx_strand_id
1 'polypeptide(L)'
;MPTASKSNKKTTYLWVSIIVFIFGIVTIPSLVSRIKNGTIIENDRLTLTPEVMYGTSEESLAYLMGPEGARQIPDFSFTDQNGNILSPDDLKGKVVVLDFFFTTCPTICPIMSQNMAELADEFKNDEVVFVSISINPFYDTPERLLSYQKKYLADSHSWFLLTGEREEIYTLAEKGFFMIAQEDEAAPGGFEHSGLFALIDSEGYFRSSKDDFGNPLIYYRGTITREMGVDSDGETEQISQLVADIHSLLNEKK
;
A
#
# COMPACT_ATOMS: atom_id res chain seq x y z
N MET A 1 -20.13 -38.48 -60.99
CA MET A 1 -19.04 -38.76 -60.02
C MET A 1 -18.03 -37.64 -60.16
N PRO A 2 -17.81 -36.77 -59.19
CA PRO A 2 -16.76 -35.75 -59.27
C PRO A 2 -15.43 -36.36 -58.78
N THR A 3 -14.38 -36.24 -59.60
CA THR A 3 -13.02 -36.68 -59.35
C THR A 3 -12.38 -35.79 -58.28
N ALA A 4 -12.00 -36.38 -57.15
CA ALA A 4 -11.25 -35.70 -56.10
C ALA A 4 -9.83 -35.37 -56.63
N SER A 5 -9.54 -34.06 -56.73
CA SER A 5 -8.20 -33.53 -57.02
C SER A 5 -7.27 -33.87 -55.86
N LYS A 6 -6.24 -34.67 -56.10
CA LYS A 6 -5.15 -34.94 -55.14
C LYS A 6 -4.37 -33.63 -54.93
N SER A 7 -4.61 -32.91 -53.83
CA SER A 7 -3.79 -31.79 -53.40
C SER A 7 -2.35 -32.26 -53.20
N ASN A 8 -1.41 -31.62 -53.90
CA ASN A 8 0.01 -31.94 -53.88
C ASN A 8 0.61 -31.42 -52.57
N LYS A 9 0.70 -32.28 -51.55
CA LYS A 9 1.18 -31.95 -50.19
C LYS A 9 2.48 -31.13 -50.19
N LYS A 10 3.38 -31.40 -51.14
CA LYS A 10 4.64 -30.65 -51.31
C LYS A 10 4.42 -29.16 -51.64
N THR A 11 3.46 -28.85 -52.47
CA THR A 11 3.12 -27.47 -52.85
C THR A 11 2.46 -26.74 -51.67
N THR A 12 1.67 -27.44 -50.84
CA THR A 12 1.06 -26.86 -49.64
C THR A 12 2.11 -26.48 -48.59
N TYR A 13 3.10 -27.38 -48.33
CA TYR A 13 4.19 -27.06 -47.40
C TYR A 13 5.05 -25.89 -47.89
N LEU A 14 5.30 -25.79 -49.21
CA LEU A 14 6.05 -24.70 -49.79
C LEU A 14 5.33 -23.34 -49.53
N TRP A 15 4.02 -23.27 -49.78
CA TRP A 15 3.25 -22.07 -49.52
C TRP A 15 3.18 -21.69 -48.04
N VAL A 16 3.02 -22.66 -47.15
CA VAL A 16 3.06 -22.44 -45.68
C VAL A 16 4.42 -21.90 -45.25
N SER A 17 5.51 -22.49 -45.75
CA SER A 17 6.88 -22.01 -45.42
C SER A 17 7.11 -20.56 -45.90
N ILE A 18 6.62 -20.21 -47.08
CA ILE A 18 6.73 -18.85 -47.63
C ILE A 18 5.94 -17.85 -46.75
N ILE A 19 4.73 -18.21 -46.33
CA ILE A 19 3.90 -17.36 -45.45
C ILE A 19 4.59 -17.15 -44.10
N VAL A 20 5.09 -18.18 -43.47
CA VAL A 20 5.80 -18.09 -42.19
C VAL A 20 7.09 -17.25 -42.33
N PHE A 21 7.80 -17.40 -43.43
CA PHE A 21 9.02 -16.63 -43.68
C PHE A 21 8.73 -15.14 -43.90
N ILE A 22 7.70 -14.81 -44.68
CA ILE A 22 7.27 -13.41 -44.88
C ILE A 22 6.76 -12.81 -43.59
N PHE A 23 5.97 -13.56 -42.80
CA PHE A 23 5.53 -13.13 -41.47
C PHE A 23 6.70 -12.83 -40.54
N GLY A 24 7.72 -13.68 -40.51
CA GLY A 24 8.93 -13.46 -39.71
C GLY A 24 9.72 -12.21 -40.14
N ILE A 25 9.89 -11.98 -41.45
CA ILE A 25 10.60 -10.80 -41.97
C ILE A 25 9.85 -9.48 -41.63
N VAL A 26 8.53 -9.49 -41.56
CA VAL A 26 7.74 -8.30 -41.27
C VAL A 26 7.58 -8.07 -39.75
N THR A 27 7.34 -9.14 -39.00
CA THR A 27 7.03 -9.00 -37.57
C THR A 27 8.27 -8.85 -36.70
N ILE A 28 9.37 -9.55 -37.00
CA ILE A 28 10.59 -9.50 -36.19
C ILE A 28 11.20 -8.09 -36.14
N PRO A 29 11.39 -7.37 -37.27
CA PRO A 29 11.90 -6.00 -37.24
C PRO A 29 10.96 -5.03 -36.51
N SER A 30 9.65 -5.21 -36.66
CA SER A 30 8.64 -4.40 -35.97
C SER A 30 8.67 -4.63 -34.46
N LEU A 31 8.87 -5.88 -34.03
CA LEU A 31 9.01 -6.23 -32.61
C LEU A 31 10.33 -5.70 -32.04
N VAL A 32 11.43 -5.88 -32.77
CA VAL A 32 12.75 -5.36 -32.38
C VAL A 32 12.76 -3.83 -32.31
N SER A 33 12.09 -3.16 -33.25
CA SER A 33 11.93 -1.71 -33.23
C SER A 33 11.10 -1.24 -32.03
N ARG A 34 10.03 -1.96 -31.67
CA ARG A 34 9.25 -1.67 -30.46
C ARG A 34 10.06 -1.90 -29.17
N ILE A 35 10.88 -2.95 -29.11
CA ILE A 35 11.79 -3.22 -27.99
C ILE A 35 12.91 -2.18 -27.91
N LYS A 36 13.42 -1.71 -29.04
CA LYS A 36 14.47 -0.66 -29.06
C LYS A 36 13.95 0.74 -28.80
N ASN A 37 12.71 1.06 -29.20
CA ASN A 37 12.10 2.39 -29.05
C ASN A 37 11.15 2.47 -27.85
N GLY A 38 10.88 1.36 -27.18
CA GLY A 38 10.11 1.28 -25.97
C GLY A 38 10.95 0.59 -24.91
N THR A 39 11.49 1.36 -23.99
CA THR A 39 12.11 0.88 -22.74
C THR A 39 13.47 0.18 -22.83
N ILE A 40 14.52 0.90 -23.21
CA ILE A 40 15.75 0.80 -22.45
C ILE A 40 15.94 2.17 -21.81
N ILE A 41 15.36 2.36 -20.62
CA ILE A 41 15.88 3.32 -19.68
C ILE A 41 17.23 2.74 -19.29
N GLU A 42 18.32 3.32 -19.78
CA GLU A 42 19.64 3.10 -19.21
C GLU A 42 19.55 3.53 -17.75
N ASN A 43 19.39 2.55 -16.88
CA ASN A 43 19.57 2.73 -15.44
C ASN A 43 21.04 3.10 -15.25
N ASP A 44 21.32 4.37 -15.25
CA ASP A 44 22.58 4.90 -14.72
C ASP A 44 22.52 4.77 -13.20
N ARG A 45 22.79 3.54 -12.73
CA ARG A 45 22.73 3.15 -11.32
C ARG A 45 23.93 3.62 -10.50
N LEU A 46 24.65 4.60 -10.97
CA LEU A 46 25.85 5.08 -10.28
C LEU A 46 25.64 6.53 -9.85
N THR A 47 25.37 6.70 -8.58
CA THR A 47 25.27 7.93 -7.80
C THR A 47 23.82 8.44 -7.58
N LEU A 48 23.01 7.61 -6.91
CA LEU A 48 21.83 8.15 -6.24
C LEU A 48 22.29 8.73 -4.90
N THR A 49 22.41 10.05 -4.83
CA THR A 49 22.44 10.73 -3.53
C THR A 49 21.07 10.57 -2.86
N PRO A 50 20.97 10.61 -1.53
CA PRO A 50 19.67 10.54 -0.83
C PRO A 50 18.64 11.55 -1.37
N GLU A 51 19.08 12.72 -1.86
CA GLU A 51 18.23 13.75 -2.47
C GLU A 51 17.62 13.31 -3.82
N VAL A 52 18.23 12.37 -4.53
CA VAL A 52 17.71 11.81 -5.79
C VAL A 52 16.83 10.59 -5.52
N MET A 53 17.06 9.87 -4.41
CA MET A 53 16.20 8.74 -3.98
C MET A 53 14.84 9.21 -3.43
N TYR A 54 14.81 10.40 -2.83
CA TYR A 54 13.58 10.99 -2.28
C TYR A 54 13.43 12.37 -2.91
N GLY A 55 13.02 12.38 -4.19
CA GLY A 55 12.93 13.61 -4.96
C GLY A 55 12.21 14.72 -4.18
N THR A 56 12.94 15.82 -3.97
CA THR A 56 12.35 17.11 -3.58
C THR A 56 11.64 17.72 -4.79
N SER A 57 10.66 17.01 -5.36
CA SER A 57 9.76 17.64 -6.31
C SER A 57 8.63 18.28 -5.51
N GLU A 58 8.40 19.57 -5.72
CA GLU A 58 7.20 20.32 -5.31
C GLU A 58 5.90 19.75 -5.95
N GLU A 59 5.88 18.50 -6.34
CA GLU A 59 4.70 17.83 -6.83
C GLU A 59 3.85 17.37 -5.65
N SER A 60 2.64 17.91 -5.57
CA SER A 60 1.64 17.50 -4.60
C SER A 60 1.41 15.99 -4.67
N LEU A 61 1.21 15.36 -3.50
CA LEU A 61 0.89 13.95 -3.41
C LEU A 61 -0.34 13.62 -4.24
N ALA A 62 -0.35 12.44 -4.83
CA ALA A 62 -1.50 11.98 -5.60
C ALA A 62 -2.70 11.72 -4.68
N TYR A 63 -3.89 12.04 -5.19
CA TYR A 63 -5.14 11.54 -4.63
C TYR A 63 -5.41 10.14 -5.14
N LEU A 64 -5.83 9.24 -4.27
CA LEU A 64 -6.37 7.96 -4.71
C LEU A 64 -7.76 8.18 -5.29
N MET A 65 -7.91 7.80 -6.57
CA MET A 65 -9.16 7.98 -7.28
C MET A 65 -10.05 6.74 -7.15
N GLY A 66 -11.35 6.97 -6.99
CA GLY A 66 -12.39 5.97 -7.05
C GLY A 66 -13.38 6.28 -8.17
N PRO A 67 -14.47 5.51 -8.30
CA PRO A 67 -15.48 5.72 -9.35
C PRO A 67 -16.18 7.09 -9.27
N GLU A 68 -16.27 7.68 -8.09
CA GLU A 68 -16.95 8.95 -7.81
C GLU A 68 -16.00 10.15 -7.66
N GLY A 69 -14.69 9.96 -7.86
CA GLY A 69 -13.66 10.99 -7.69
C GLY A 69 -12.61 10.60 -6.67
N ALA A 70 -11.98 11.60 -6.04
CA ALA A 70 -11.00 11.35 -4.99
C ALA A 70 -11.64 10.62 -3.80
N ARG A 71 -10.97 9.56 -3.34
CA ARG A 71 -11.48 8.72 -2.25
C ARG A 71 -11.27 9.40 -0.90
N GLN A 72 -12.31 9.38 -0.09
CA GLN A 72 -12.26 9.78 1.31
C GLN A 72 -12.34 8.57 2.24
N ILE A 73 -11.85 8.76 3.47
CA ILE A 73 -12.03 7.80 4.56
C ILE A 73 -13.52 7.56 4.79
N PRO A 74 -14.00 6.31 4.80
CA PRO A 74 -15.40 6.01 5.08
C PRO A 74 -15.78 6.32 6.53
N ASP A 75 -17.06 6.49 6.77
CA ASP A 75 -17.58 6.63 8.13
C ASP A 75 -17.34 5.36 8.95
N PHE A 76 -16.91 5.55 10.19
CA PHE A 76 -16.80 4.51 11.20
C PHE A 76 -17.01 5.10 12.61
N SER A 77 -17.27 4.24 13.58
CA SER A 77 -17.41 4.64 14.98
C SER A 77 -16.92 3.50 15.86
N PHE A 78 -15.68 3.60 16.34
CA PHE A 78 -15.02 2.54 17.11
C PHE A 78 -14.52 3.03 18.46
N THR A 79 -14.31 2.09 19.39
CA THR A 79 -13.84 2.40 20.75
C THR A 79 -12.31 2.35 20.79
N ASP A 80 -11.69 3.39 21.35
CA ASP A 80 -10.26 3.45 21.54
C ASP A 80 -9.79 2.67 22.78
N GLN A 81 -8.49 2.56 22.96
CA GLN A 81 -7.85 1.88 24.09
C GLN A 81 -8.18 2.52 25.47
N ASN A 82 -8.75 3.71 25.52
CA ASN A 82 -9.17 4.41 26.75
C ASN A 82 -10.69 4.34 26.98
N GLY A 83 -11.42 3.67 26.09
CA GLY A 83 -12.87 3.51 26.15
C GLY A 83 -13.66 4.67 25.54
N ASN A 84 -13.01 5.58 24.82
CA ASN A 84 -13.69 6.67 24.11
C ASN A 84 -14.06 6.24 22.69
N ILE A 85 -15.10 6.83 22.13
CA ILE A 85 -15.44 6.65 20.72
C ILE A 85 -14.57 7.56 19.86
N LEU A 86 -14.05 7.01 18.77
CA LEU A 86 -13.35 7.74 17.72
C LEU A 86 -14.03 7.53 16.38
N SER A 87 -14.20 8.62 15.64
CA SER A 87 -14.83 8.67 14.32
C SER A 87 -13.99 9.52 13.34
N PRO A 88 -14.28 9.52 12.03
CA PRO A 88 -13.60 10.42 11.08
C PRO A 88 -13.75 11.91 11.41
N ASP A 89 -14.84 12.30 12.07
CA ASP A 89 -15.04 13.71 12.49
C ASP A 89 -13.99 14.17 13.51
N ASP A 90 -13.50 13.27 14.36
CA ASP A 90 -12.47 13.54 15.36
C ASP A 90 -11.06 13.66 14.74
N LEU A 91 -10.92 13.18 13.50
CA LEU A 91 -9.69 13.20 12.72
C LEU A 91 -9.58 14.42 11.79
N LYS A 92 -10.68 15.17 11.59
CA LYS A 92 -10.69 16.34 10.71
C LYS A 92 -9.63 17.37 11.12
N GLY A 93 -8.99 17.90 10.10
CA GLY A 93 -7.91 18.87 10.30
C GLY A 93 -6.55 18.24 10.65
N LYS A 94 -6.43 16.91 10.70
CA LYS A 94 -5.19 16.20 11.02
C LYS A 94 -4.77 15.31 9.85
N VAL A 95 -3.47 15.12 9.66
CA VAL A 95 -2.95 14.06 8.81
C VAL A 95 -3.06 12.75 9.56
N VAL A 96 -3.54 11.70 8.89
CA VAL A 96 -3.79 10.41 9.53
C VAL A 96 -2.99 9.30 8.84
N VAL A 97 -2.31 8.48 9.64
CA VAL A 97 -1.74 7.20 9.20
C VAL A 97 -2.55 6.08 9.83
N LEU A 98 -3.08 5.17 9.00
CA LEU A 98 -3.99 4.12 9.48
C LEU A 98 -3.55 2.74 9.00
N ASP A 99 -3.66 1.74 9.91
CA ASP A 99 -3.45 0.32 9.60
C ASP A 99 -4.49 -0.59 10.25
N PHE A 100 -4.50 -1.84 9.80
CA PHE A 100 -5.24 -2.93 10.42
C PHE A 100 -4.27 -3.95 11.01
N PHE A 101 -4.51 -4.40 12.25
CA PHE A 101 -3.61 -5.26 13.01
C PHE A 101 -4.40 -6.18 13.96
N PHE A 102 -3.71 -6.99 14.75
CA PHE A 102 -4.26 -7.64 15.94
C PHE A 102 -3.15 -7.96 16.95
N THR A 103 -3.48 -7.90 18.25
CA THR A 103 -2.47 -7.94 19.32
C THR A 103 -1.77 -9.30 19.46
N THR A 104 -2.37 -10.38 18.97
CA THR A 104 -1.84 -11.75 19.03
C THR A 104 -1.12 -12.20 17.75
N CYS A 105 -0.93 -11.34 16.77
CA CYS A 105 -0.16 -11.63 15.57
C CYS A 105 1.30 -11.95 15.92
N PRO A 106 1.81 -13.13 15.52
CA PRO A 106 3.18 -13.51 15.87
C PRO A 106 4.23 -13.06 14.84
N THR A 107 3.83 -12.42 13.73
CA THR A 107 4.69 -12.18 12.57
C THR A 107 4.88 -10.69 12.28
N ILE A 108 4.00 -10.08 11.49
CA ILE A 108 4.20 -8.72 10.95
C ILE A 108 3.73 -7.61 11.89
N CYS A 109 2.67 -7.81 12.69
CA CYS A 109 2.16 -6.75 13.57
C CYS A 109 3.20 -6.20 14.55
N PRO A 110 4.13 -6.99 15.14
CA PRO A 110 5.17 -6.41 16.00
C PRO A 110 6.03 -5.38 15.28
N ILE A 111 6.40 -5.63 14.03
CA ILE A 111 7.19 -4.71 13.20
C ILE A 111 6.36 -3.47 12.84
N MET A 112 5.12 -3.66 12.40
CA MET A 112 4.20 -2.57 12.08
C MET A 112 3.96 -1.66 13.29
N SER A 113 3.73 -2.26 14.47
CA SER A 113 3.51 -1.50 15.70
C SER A 113 4.76 -0.75 16.16
N GLN A 114 5.96 -1.30 15.94
CA GLN A 114 7.21 -0.57 16.16
C GLN A 114 7.29 0.65 15.24
N ASN A 115 7.03 0.49 13.95
CA ASN A 115 7.03 1.59 13.00
C ASN A 115 5.98 2.67 13.36
N MET A 116 4.76 2.26 13.74
CA MET A 116 3.71 3.20 14.19
C MET A 116 4.11 3.96 15.45
N ALA A 117 4.73 3.28 16.42
CA ALA A 117 5.20 3.92 17.65
C ALA A 117 6.33 4.92 17.38
N GLU A 118 7.29 4.58 16.52
CA GLU A 118 8.37 5.47 16.10
C GLU A 118 7.83 6.71 15.39
N LEU A 119 6.89 6.53 14.46
CA LEU A 119 6.21 7.63 13.77
C LEU A 119 5.42 8.50 14.76
N ALA A 120 4.67 7.89 15.68
CA ALA A 120 3.88 8.63 16.67
C ALA A 120 4.75 9.44 17.64
N ASP A 121 5.96 8.99 17.99
CA ASP A 121 6.91 9.78 18.77
C ASP A 121 7.59 10.88 17.94
N GLU A 122 7.92 10.61 16.68
CA GLU A 122 8.51 11.57 15.74
C GLU A 122 7.58 12.77 15.51
N PHE A 123 6.29 12.52 15.30
CA PHE A 123 5.27 13.54 15.01
C PHE A 123 4.41 13.94 16.23
N LYS A 124 4.85 13.68 17.45
CA LYS A 124 4.06 13.92 18.69
C LYS A 124 3.62 15.35 18.95
N ASN A 125 4.29 16.34 18.33
CA ASN A 125 4.00 17.75 18.46
C ASN A 125 3.29 18.33 17.24
N ASP A 126 2.99 17.50 16.24
CA ASP A 126 2.38 17.90 14.98
C ASP A 126 0.89 17.52 14.93
N GLU A 127 0.18 18.06 13.95
CA GLU A 127 -1.21 17.71 13.69
C GLU A 127 -1.32 16.40 12.90
N VAL A 128 -0.66 15.33 13.42
CA VAL A 128 -0.67 13.98 12.86
C VAL A 128 -1.27 13.01 13.88
N VAL A 129 -2.09 12.09 13.40
CA VAL A 129 -2.74 11.06 14.21
C VAL A 129 -2.47 9.68 13.59
N PHE A 130 -2.16 8.73 14.43
CA PHE A 130 -1.92 7.34 14.08
C PHE A 130 -3.08 6.49 14.58
N VAL A 131 -3.63 5.64 13.71
CA VAL A 131 -4.82 4.83 14.01
C VAL A 131 -4.54 3.38 13.61
N SER A 132 -4.59 2.48 14.59
CA SER A 132 -4.49 1.03 14.35
C SER A 132 -5.80 0.36 14.74
N ILE A 133 -6.48 -0.28 13.78
CA ILE A 133 -7.79 -0.92 13.99
C ILE A 133 -7.61 -2.43 14.12
N SER A 134 -8.05 -3.00 15.25
CA SER A 134 -7.94 -4.44 15.46
C SER A 134 -8.95 -5.22 14.65
N ILE A 135 -8.49 -6.24 13.92
CA ILE A 135 -9.33 -7.20 13.19
C ILE A 135 -9.75 -8.41 14.05
N ASN A 136 -9.32 -8.46 15.33
CA ASN A 136 -9.72 -9.49 16.29
C ASN A 136 -10.45 -8.86 17.50
N PRO A 137 -11.59 -8.17 17.31
CA PRO A 137 -12.24 -7.40 18.36
C PRO A 137 -12.79 -8.25 19.52
N PHE A 138 -13.02 -9.56 19.32
CA PHE A 138 -13.41 -10.46 20.41
C PHE A 138 -12.31 -10.67 21.45
N TYR A 139 -11.05 -10.58 21.03
CA TYR A 139 -9.90 -10.71 21.92
C TYR A 139 -9.35 -9.35 22.32
N ASP A 140 -9.29 -8.41 21.42
CA ASP A 140 -8.64 -7.11 21.59
C ASP A 140 -9.61 -6.09 22.21
N THR A 141 -9.84 -6.25 23.53
CA THR A 141 -10.62 -5.26 24.30
C THR A 141 -9.82 -3.96 24.51
N PRO A 142 -10.47 -2.84 24.86
CA PRO A 142 -9.76 -1.58 25.15
C PRO A 142 -8.59 -1.74 26.12
N GLU A 143 -8.75 -2.53 27.20
CA GLU A 143 -7.70 -2.76 28.20
C GLU A 143 -6.50 -3.54 27.61
N ARG A 144 -6.76 -4.47 26.67
CA ARG A 144 -5.70 -5.21 25.97
C ARG A 144 -4.97 -4.33 24.98
N LEU A 145 -5.71 -3.51 24.25
CA LEU A 145 -5.15 -2.50 23.35
C LEU A 145 -4.27 -1.51 24.08
N LEU A 146 -4.71 -1.00 25.24
CA LEU A 146 -3.91 -0.13 26.11
C LEU A 146 -2.62 -0.82 26.59
N SER A 147 -2.75 -2.08 26.99
CA SER A 147 -1.59 -2.89 27.43
C SER A 147 -0.62 -3.17 26.28
N TYR A 148 -1.14 -3.36 25.07
CA TYR A 148 -0.36 -3.56 23.84
C TYR A 148 0.39 -2.27 23.46
N GLN A 149 -0.28 -1.12 23.42
CA GLN A 149 0.32 0.17 23.11
C GLN A 149 1.52 0.46 24.02
N LYS A 150 1.37 0.24 25.32
CA LYS A 150 2.42 0.49 26.33
C LYS A 150 3.70 -0.33 26.14
N LYS A 151 3.68 -1.41 25.34
CA LYS A 151 4.91 -2.17 25.02
C LYS A 151 5.80 -1.44 24.02
N TYR A 152 5.22 -0.59 23.18
CA TYR A 152 5.92 0.11 22.11
C TYR A 152 6.11 1.59 22.41
N LEU A 153 5.12 2.22 23.01
CA LEU A 153 5.15 3.64 23.35
C LEU A 153 4.41 3.87 24.67
N ALA A 154 5.12 4.28 25.70
CA ALA A 154 4.60 4.37 27.07
C ALA A 154 3.51 5.46 27.21
N ASP A 155 3.62 6.55 26.46
CA ASP A 155 2.75 7.72 26.56
C ASP A 155 2.53 8.30 25.16
N SER A 156 1.41 7.95 24.50
CA SER A 156 1.05 8.53 23.22
C SER A 156 -0.35 9.13 23.28
N HIS A 157 -0.43 10.41 22.95
CA HIS A 157 -1.72 11.09 22.74
C HIS A 157 -2.13 11.12 21.27
N SER A 158 -1.25 10.68 20.36
CA SER A 158 -1.46 10.71 18.91
C SER A 158 -1.67 9.33 18.28
N TRP A 159 -1.48 8.23 19.03
CA TRP A 159 -1.69 6.87 18.53
C TRP A 159 -2.91 6.21 19.19
N PHE A 160 -3.95 5.96 18.42
CA PHE A 160 -5.20 5.33 18.83
C PHE A 160 -5.25 3.90 18.33
N LEU A 161 -5.53 2.96 19.23
CA LEU A 161 -5.78 1.57 18.93
C LEU A 161 -7.27 1.30 19.10
N LEU A 162 -7.95 0.89 18.03
CA LEU A 162 -9.39 0.81 17.98
C LEU A 162 -9.89 -0.63 17.96
N THR A 163 -11.06 -0.83 18.58
CA THR A 163 -11.86 -2.05 18.51
C THR A 163 -13.34 -1.71 18.35
N GLY A 164 -14.14 -2.63 17.84
CA GLY A 164 -15.56 -2.38 17.56
C GLY A 164 -16.28 -3.63 17.09
N GLU A 165 -17.42 -3.44 16.43
CA GLU A 165 -18.15 -4.54 15.84
C GLU A 165 -17.37 -5.16 14.66
N ARG A 166 -17.22 -6.47 14.68
CA ARG A 166 -16.39 -7.21 13.73
C ARG A 166 -16.77 -6.96 12.27
N GLU A 167 -18.06 -7.08 11.95
CA GLU A 167 -18.56 -6.93 10.59
C GLU A 167 -18.32 -5.50 10.05
N GLU A 168 -18.40 -4.49 10.93
CA GLU A 168 -18.11 -3.10 10.59
C GLU A 168 -16.62 -2.91 10.31
N ILE A 169 -15.73 -3.48 11.14
CA ILE A 169 -14.28 -3.43 10.96
C ILE A 169 -13.88 -4.11 9.64
N TYR A 170 -14.41 -5.30 9.35
CA TYR A 170 -14.07 -6.03 8.13
C TYR A 170 -14.60 -5.31 6.89
N THR A 171 -15.83 -4.79 6.96
CA THR A 171 -16.40 -3.96 5.88
C THR A 171 -15.56 -2.71 5.63
N LEU A 172 -15.10 -2.04 6.69
CA LEU A 172 -14.23 -0.87 6.57
C LEU A 172 -12.89 -1.25 5.92
N ALA A 173 -12.24 -2.33 6.36
CA ALA A 173 -10.98 -2.79 5.78
C ALA A 173 -11.12 -3.15 4.30
N GLU A 174 -12.08 -4.02 3.96
CA GLU A 174 -12.20 -4.54 2.60
C GLU A 174 -12.78 -3.53 1.61
N LYS A 175 -13.88 -2.84 1.97
CA LYS A 175 -14.58 -1.91 1.05
C LYS A 175 -14.09 -0.49 1.19
N GLY A 176 -13.70 -0.08 2.40
CA GLY A 176 -13.22 1.26 2.69
C GLY A 176 -11.76 1.45 2.28
N PHE A 177 -10.93 0.53 2.70
CA PHE A 177 -9.48 0.62 2.49
C PHE A 177 -8.95 -0.34 1.42
N PHE A 178 -9.75 -1.27 0.87
CA PHE A 178 -9.31 -2.34 -0.03
C PHE A 178 -8.11 -3.12 0.53
N MET A 179 -8.08 -3.28 1.84
CA MET A 179 -7.09 -4.05 2.57
C MET A 179 -7.69 -5.40 2.98
N ILE A 180 -6.87 -6.43 2.96
CA ILE A 180 -7.29 -7.76 3.41
C ILE A 180 -7.43 -7.70 4.94
N ALA A 181 -8.56 -8.18 5.44
CA ALA A 181 -8.85 -8.44 6.85
C ALA A 181 -9.82 -9.62 6.94
N GLN A 182 -9.31 -10.79 7.28
CA GLN A 182 -10.13 -12.00 7.36
C GLN A 182 -9.61 -13.01 8.36
N GLU A 183 -10.51 -13.86 8.87
CA GLU A 183 -10.10 -15.06 9.61
C GLU A 183 -9.57 -16.10 8.62
N ASP A 184 -8.39 -16.63 8.92
CA ASP A 184 -7.80 -17.76 8.21
C ASP A 184 -7.05 -18.65 9.21
N GLU A 185 -7.60 -19.82 9.50
CA GLU A 185 -6.98 -20.79 10.42
C GLU A 185 -5.58 -21.23 9.99
N ALA A 186 -5.25 -21.11 8.71
CA ALA A 186 -3.91 -21.43 8.17
C ALA A 186 -2.92 -20.28 8.34
N ALA A 187 -3.41 -19.05 8.54
CA ALA A 187 -2.55 -17.88 8.73
C ALA A 187 -1.97 -17.82 10.15
N PRO A 188 -0.77 -17.25 10.33
CA PRO A 188 -0.16 -17.07 11.64
C PRO A 188 -1.05 -16.24 12.58
N GLY A 189 -1.48 -16.84 13.68
CA GLY A 189 -2.38 -16.20 14.66
C GLY A 189 -3.86 -16.30 14.31
N GLY A 190 -4.23 -17.01 13.22
CA GLY A 190 -5.63 -17.26 12.84
C GLY A 190 -6.30 -16.17 12.01
N PHE A 191 -5.53 -15.18 11.55
CA PHE A 191 -6.02 -14.05 10.77
C PHE A 191 -5.03 -13.66 9.68
N GLU A 192 -5.55 -13.21 8.55
CA GLU A 192 -4.79 -12.59 7.47
C GLU A 192 -5.12 -11.11 7.40
N HIS A 193 -4.09 -10.25 7.33
CA HIS A 193 -4.25 -8.83 7.10
C HIS A 193 -3.11 -8.26 6.26
N SER A 194 -3.40 -7.14 5.59
CA SER A 194 -2.39 -6.41 4.82
C SER A 194 -1.36 -5.76 5.74
N GLY A 195 -0.07 -5.90 5.41
CA GLY A 195 1.04 -5.24 6.11
C GLY A 195 1.25 -3.79 5.64
N LEU A 196 0.18 -3.01 5.48
CA LEU A 196 0.16 -1.74 4.77
C LEU A 196 -0.34 -0.60 5.65
N PHE A 197 0.20 0.60 5.45
CA PHE A 197 -0.25 1.86 6.03
C PHE A 197 -0.93 2.73 4.98
N ALA A 198 -2.10 3.28 5.32
CA ALA A 198 -2.78 4.29 4.54
C ALA A 198 -2.41 5.68 5.04
N LEU A 199 -2.15 6.63 4.13
CA LEU A 199 -1.95 8.04 4.44
C LEU A 199 -3.19 8.83 4.01
N ILE A 200 -3.71 9.67 4.91
CA ILE A 200 -4.94 10.43 4.73
C ILE A 200 -4.65 11.88 5.11
N ASP A 201 -5.09 12.82 4.28
CA ASP A 201 -4.88 14.24 4.53
C ASP A 201 -5.89 14.84 5.52
N SER A 202 -5.73 16.11 5.83
CA SER A 202 -6.56 16.84 6.79
C SER A 202 -8.04 17.01 6.38
N GLU A 203 -8.36 16.76 5.13
CA GLU A 203 -9.72 16.78 4.59
C GLU A 203 -10.33 15.37 4.49
N GLY A 204 -9.56 14.33 4.87
CA GLY A 204 -9.98 12.94 4.88
C GLY A 204 -9.76 12.21 3.55
N TYR A 205 -9.00 12.77 2.61
CA TYR A 205 -8.68 12.09 1.34
C TYR A 205 -7.46 11.20 1.46
N PHE A 206 -7.52 10.04 0.80
CA PHE A 206 -6.35 9.16 0.66
C PHE A 206 -5.30 9.79 -0.25
N ARG A 207 -4.06 9.86 0.24
CA ARG A 207 -2.93 10.47 -0.46
C ARG A 207 -1.76 9.49 -0.54
N SER A 208 -0.96 9.60 -1.58
CA SER A 208 0.30 8.86 -1.67
C SER A 208 1.30 9.54 -2.60
N SER A 209 2.57 9.22 -2.43
CA SER A 209 3.59 9.46 -3.46
C SER A 209 3.24 8.75 -4.76
N LYS A 210 3.90 9.14 -5.82
CA LYS A 210 3.83 8.48 -7.13
C LYS A 210 5.08 7.63 -7.35
N ASP A 211 4.91 6.55 -8.12
CA ASP A 211 6.03 5.77 -8.64
C ASP A 211 6.75 6.51 -9.79
N ASP A 212 7.83 5.93 -10.31
CA ASP A 212 8.61 6.48 -11.43
C ASP A 212 7.78 6.67 -12.73
N PHE A 213 6.60 6.09 -12.81
CA PHE A 213 5.66 6.20 -13.93
C PHE A 213 4.54 7.20 -13.68
N GLY A 214 4.50 7.83 -12.50
CA GLY A 214 3.48 8.79 -12.08
C GLY A 214 2.20 8.15 -11.53
N ASN A 215 2.18 6.83 -11.25
CA ASN A 215 1.05 6.17 -10.62
C ASN A 215 1.12 6.29 -9.10
N PRO A 216 -0.01 6.47 -8.38
CA PRO A 216 -0.04 6.46 -6.93
C PRO A 216 0.51 5.12 -6.37
N LEU A 217 1.34 5.18 -5.34
CA LEU A 217 1.80 4.01 -4.58
C LEU A 217 0.65 3.32 -3.84
N ILE A 218 -0.44 4.02 -3.61
CA ILE A 218 -1.68 3.63 -2.91
C ILE A 218 -1.45 3.53 -1.41
N TYR A 219 -0.58 2.64 -0.95
CA TYR A 219 -0.27 2.38 0.47
C TYR A 219 1.24 2.24 0.67
N TYR A 220 1.66 2.34 1.93
CA TYR A 220 3.06 2.20 2.35
C TYR A 220 3.25 0.87 3.07
N ARG A 221 4.33 0.17 2.78
CA ARG A 221 4.66 -1.08 3.47
C ARG A 221 5.07 -0.80 4.91
N GLY A 222 4.31 -1.39 5.86
CA GLY A 222 4.56 -1.27 7.29
C GLY A 222 5.40 -2.39 7.89
N THR A 223 5.79 -3.39 7.09
CA THR A 223 6.43 -4.64 7.55
C THR A 223 7.95 -4.60 7.56
N ILE A 224 8.57 -3.48 7.16
CA ILE A 224 10.03 -3.28 7.13
C ILE A 224 10.34 -2.01 7.90
N THR A 225 11.25 -2.06 8.89
CA THR A 225 11.66 -0.87 9.63
C THR A 225 12.73 -0.08 8.85
N ARG A 226 12.88 1.21 9.17
CA ARG A 226 13.98 2.03 8.62
C ARG A 226 15.36 1.41 8.89
N GLU A 227 15.55 0.79 10.06
CA GLU A 227 16.80 0.12 10.44
C GLU A 227 17.08 -1.12 9.58
N MET A 228 16.03 -1.90 9.25
CA MET A 228 16.17 -3.07 8.37
C MET A 228 16.55 -2.68 6.94
N GLY A 229 16.02 -1.55 6.45
CA GLY A 229 16.27 -1.03 5.11
C GLY A 229 15.70 -1.89 3.99
N VAL A 230 16.02 -3.18 3.97
CA VAL A 230 15.59 -4.16 2.96
C VAL A 230 15.25 -5.47 3.66
N ASP A 231 14.20 -6.16 3.23
CA ASP A 231 13.81 -7.48 3.74
C ASP A 231 14.51 -8.65 3.01
N SER A 232 14.18 -9.89 3.40
CA SER A 232 14.73 -11.11 2.80
C SER A 232 14.36 -11.31 1.34
N ASP A 233 13.30 -10.69 0.86
CA ASP A 233 12.79 -10.79 -0.50
C ASP A 233 13.34 -9.66 -1.41
N GLY A 234 14.15 -8.77 -0.85
CA GLY A 234 14.78 -7.64 -1.56
C GLY A 234 13.89 -6.41 -1.65
N GLU A 235 12.79 -6.37 -0.90
CA GLU A 235 11.88 -5.24 -0.85
C GLU A 235 12.40 -4.16 0.10
N THR A 236 12.35 -2.90 -0.33
CA THR A 236 12.84 -1.76 0.46
C THR A 236 11.79 -1.26 1.45
N GLU A 237 12.27 -0.65 2.54
CA GLU A 237 11.41 0.04 3.51
C GLU A 237 10.73 1.25 2.82
N GLN A 238 9.54 1.61 3.32
CA GLN A 238 8.77 2.76 2.84
C GLN A 238 8.39 3.73 3.97
N ILE A 239 8.92 3.52 5.17
CA ILE A 239 8.65 4.39 6.32
C ILE A 239 9.31 5.76 6.12
N SER A 240 10.51 5.81 5.54
CA SER A 240 11.19 7.07 5.19
C SER A 240 10.39 7.87 4.17
N GLN A 241 9.80 7.22 3.15
CA GLN A 241 8.92 7.86 2.18
C GLN A 241 7.65 8.38 2.85
N LEU A 242 7.02 7.57 3.71
CA LEU A 242 5.83 7.97 4.47
C LEU A 242 6.10 9.22 5.32
N VAL A 243 7.27 9.30 5.99
CA VAL A 243 7.68 10.49 6.76
C VAL A 243 7.77 11.73 5.87
N ALA A 244 8.42 11.61 4.70
CA ALA A 244 8.51 12.72 3.74
C ALA A 244 7.13 13.17 3.26
N ASP A 245 6.22 12.24 3.01
CA ASP A 245 4.87 12.52 2.54
C ASP A 245 3.98 13.14 3.63
N ILE A 246 4.13 12.73 4.90
CA ILE A 246 3.50 13.40 6.04
C ILE A 246 3.94 14.87 6.11
N HIS A 247 5.25 15.13 6.00
CA HIS A 247 5.76 16.51 5.99
C HIS A 247 5.21 17.33 4.82
N SER A 248 5.05 16.73 3.64
CA SER A 248 4.44 17.38 2.47
C SER A 248 3.00 17.79 2.76
N LEU A 249 2.18 16.90 3.35
CA LEU A 249 0.79 17.20 3.73
C LEU A 249 0.69 18.28 4.81
N LEU A 250 1.59 18.28 5.79
CA LEU A 250 1.64 19.32 6.83
C LEU A 250 1.99 20.69 6.23
N ASN A 251 2.77 20.73 5.15
CA ASN A 251 3.11 21.98 4.44
C ASN A 251 2.01 22.44 3.48
N GLU A 252 1.26 21.51 2.84
CA GLU A 252 0.09 21.86 2.00
C GLU A 252 -1.00 22.58 2.81
N LYS A 253 -1.05 22.37 4.13
CA LYS A 253 -2.03 22.92 5.06
C LYS A 253 -1.75 24.37 5.48
N LYS A 254 -0.55 24.89 5.25
CA LYS A 254 -0.13 26.25 5.61
C LYS A 254 -0.43 27.22 4.48
#